data_0290777c02e8041036ad0b8429e01486
#
_entry.id   0290777c02e8041036ad0b8429e01486
#
_cell.length_a   1.000
_cell.length_b   1.000
_cell.length_c   1.000
_cell.angle_alpha   90.00
_cell.angle_beta   90.00
_cell.angle_gamma   90.00
#
_symmetry.space_group_name_H-M   'P 1'
#
loop_
_entity.id
_entity.type
_entity.pdbx_description
1 polymer ?
#
loop_
_entity_poly.entity_id
_entity_poly.type
_entity_poly.pdbx_seq_one_letter_code
_entity_poly.pdbx_strand_id
1 'polypeptide(L)'
;MQTPVVYLAFANDRDDYLPTLNRERKAISRSLRPLEGNGSINLEVEASASLDDLFEVFRDYDNRIAIFHFGGHAGGASLQLEQLDATTQGAQAKGLAQLLGQQENLKLVFLNGCATQAQVKLLLEAGVKAVIATTASINDSMATEFAEQFYYYLAIHHSIRHAFDMAKAFLDSKYEEHPPIITFRGVRFEQAENSPWGLYASNSDGAEEVLDWSLPRHISPGPSKIPFEIQPNTNINDILIAEICIELVKYSPRVNLELSLEKEDLHEPSIITAVVNAFPTPIGEELRKLVCKNDKTQGPNKLELFSVERLSQLAQTYRTSTQFIFFLLLSQLWDEKYKNPKMKISAEYLTELNSFLMLRPGSFPSFDYIRVIQAILNLFNELKISCFIPELQKVQWNVSKEGEVFQAISFLTELNQALLNSVFEEEDIKAQCLQAEKHLGVFLKALAFLAKYKLAAIENIEVIKSRHESAQYRHYQITLNKVLTVKDLNVHPKDIIFNNFTDNECVLLMKTSGGEVKDYLSLAPFILNKNSLINEKSIKLYLYSYQENDAFIFHLLNNRQDPPLVIDNQSYSDIYAQFEKFRAEIFGFKPKLSPPAPVPAPN
;
A
#
# COMPACT_ATOMS: atom_id res chain seq x y z
N MET A 1 -19.43 -10.27 -4.93
CA MET A 1 -19.74 -9.08 -4.08
C MET A 1 -18.48 -8.24 -3.97
N GLN A 2 -18.58 -6.92 -4.11
CA GLN A 2 -17.41 -6.04 -3.91
C GLN A 2 -16.97 -6.10 -2.43
N THR A 3 -15.66 -6.02 -2.18
CA THR A 3 -15.12 -5.99 -0.82
C THR A 3 -15.71 -4.80 -0.06
N PRO A 4 -16.40 -5.02 1.07
CA PRO A 4 -17.02 -3.94 1.83
C PRO A 4 -15.97 -3.02 2.43
N VAL A 5 -16.30 -1.73 2.49
CA VAL A 5 -15.45 -0.70 3.10
C VAL A 5 -15.93 -0.42 4.51
N VAL A 6 -15.01 -0.40 5.47
CA VAL A 6 -15.22 0.15 6.81
C VAL A 6 -14.55 1.50 6.83
N TYR A 7 -15.35 2.55 6.96
CA TYR A 7 -14.87 3.93 6.99
C TYR A 7 -14.91 4.48 8.41
N LEU A 8 -13.75 4.83 8.96
CA LEU A 8 -13.56 5.39 10.29
C LEU A 8 -13.16 6.86 10.18
N ALA A 9 -14.06 7.77 10.51
CA ALA A 9 -13.83 9.22 10.51
C ALA A 9 -13.66 9.71 11.94
N PHE A 10 -12.52 10.32 12.26
CA PHE A 10 -12.25 10.92 13.56
C PHE A 10 -12.03 12.41 13.42
N ALA A 11 -12.61 13.19 14.31
CA ALA A 11 -12.39 14.63 14.36
C ALA A 11 -12.22 15.09 15.80
N ASN A 12 -11.18 15.87 16.06
CA ASN A 12 -10.89 16.42 17.36
C ASN A 12 -11.01 17.94 17.35
N ASP A 13 -11.41 18.52 18.46
CA ASP A 13 -11.44 19.97 18.62
C ASP A 13 -10.14 20.42 19.31
N ARG A 14 -9.56 21.51 18.82
CA ARG A 14 -8.34 22.07 19.40
C ARG A 14 -8.58 22.66 20.78
N ASP A 15 -9.75 23.28 20.97
CA ASP A 15 -10.11 23.98 22.20
C ASP A 15 -10.76 23.04 23.23
N ASP A 16 -11.34 21.92 22.78
CA ASP A 16 -11.92 20.86 23.63
C ASP A 16 -11.39 19.48 23.21
N TYR A 17 -10.11 19.27 23.46
CA TYR A 17 -9.37 18.11 22.97
C TYR A 17 -9.75 16.80 23.68
N LEU A 18 -10.11 15.76 22.89
CA LEU A 18 -10.40 14.41 23.36
C LEU A 18 -9.13 13.55 23.39
N PRO A 19 -8.49 13.33 24.55
CA PRO A 19 -7.19 12.67 24.62
C PRO A 19 -7.24 11.18 24.27
N THR A 20 -8.39 10.50 24.45
CA THR A 20 -8.51 9.06 24.17
C THR A 20 -8.93 8.75 22.73
N LEU A 21 -9.36 9.72 21.94
CA LEU A 21 -9.81 9.54 20.56
C LEU A 21 -8.76 8.84 19.68
N ASN A 22 -7.50 9.19 19.84
CA ASN A 22 -6.38 8.55 19.14
C ASN A 22 -6.18 7.08 19.60
N ARG A 23 -6.46 6.76 20.87
CA ARG A 23 -6.46 5.38 21.40
C ARG A 23 -7.60 4.58 20.77
N GLU A 24 -8.80 5.15 20.69
CA GLU A 24 -9.97 4.54 20.04
C GLU A 24 -9.66 4.18 18.58
N ARG A 25 -9.21 5.15 17.78
CA ARG A 25 -8.80 4.94 16.39
C ARG A 25 -7.81 3.79 16.23
N LYS A 26 -6.76 3.75 17.08
CA LYS A 26 -5.75 2.70 17.06
C LYS A 26 -6.30 1.33 17.45
N ALA A 27 -7.16 1.26 18.44
CA ALA A 27 -7.76 0.02 18.91
C ALA A 27 -8.69 -0.59 17.86
N ILE A 28 -9.57 0.22 17.28
CA ILE A 28 -10.46 -0.21 16.18
C ILE A 28 -9.62 -0.67 14.97
N SER A 29 -8.66 0.14 14.53
CA SER A 29 -7.80 -0.21 13.40
C SER A 29 -7.02 -1.50 13.65
N ARG A 30 -6.52 -1.73 14.87
CA ARG A 30 -5.83 -2.97 15.25
C ARG A 30 -6.72 -4.20 15.10
N SER A 31 -7.98 -4.11 15.52
CA SER A 31 -8.96 -5.20 15.40
C SER A 31 -9.30 -5.51 13.94
N LEU A 32 -9.42 -4.49 13.09
CA LEU A 32 -9.86 -4.64 11.69
C LEU A 32 -8.72 -4.93 10.70
N ARG A 33 -7.48 -4.55 10.99
CA ARG A 33 -6.32 -4.77 10.09
C ARG A 33 -6.10 -6.22 9.64
N PRO A 34 -6.31 -7.27 10.46
CA PRO A 34 -6.22 -8.64 9.97
C PRO A 34 -7.20 -8.94 8.83
N LEU A 35 -8.40 -8.38 8.88
CA LEU A 35 -9.42 -8.53 7.84
C LEU A 35 -9.10 -7.70 6.59
N GLU A 36 -8.50 -6.53 6.74
CA GLU A 36 -7.93 -5.76 5.64
C GLU A 36 -6.77 -6.53 5.00
N GLY A 37 -5.85 -7.06 5.81
CA GLY A 37 -4.67 -7.79 5.36
C GLY A 37 -4.99 -9.06 4.58
N ASN A 38 -6.11 -9.71 4.87
CA ASN A 38 -6.58 -10.89 4.14
C ASN A 38 -7.59 -10.55 3.02
N GLY A 39 -7.90 -9.27 2.79
CA GLY A 39 -8.78 -8.82 1.72
C GLY A 39 -10.29 -8.96 2.01
N SER A 40 -10.68 -9.31 3.24
CA SER A 40 -12.09 -9.42 3.62
C SER A 40 -12.81 -8.07 3.66
N ILE A 41 -12.08 -6.99 3.98
CA ILE A 41 -12.57 -5.62 4.00
C ILE A 41 -11.54 -4.65 3.40
N ASN A 42 -11.98 -3.47 3.00
CA ASN A 42 -11.14 -2.29 2.86
C ASN A 42 -11.33 -1.42 4.11
N LEU A 43 -10.25 -0.94 4.70
CA LEU A 43 -10.29 -0.08 5.88
C LEU A 43 -9.82 1.33 5.50
N GLU A 44 -10.73 2.29 5.50
CA GLU A 44 -10.41 3.72 5.36
C GLU A 44 -10.45 4.40 6.72
N VAL A 45 -9.42 5.19 7.02
CA VAL A 45 -9.29 5.83 8.34
C VAL A 45 -8.83 7.26 8.18
N GLU A 46 -9.71 8.19 8.48
CA GLU A 46 -9.40 9.61 8.58
C GLU A 46 -9.18 10.00 10.04
N ALA A 47 -7.96 10.47 10.34
CA ALA A 47 -7.59 10.84 11.70
C ALA A 47 -8.03 12.27 12.08
N SER A 48 -8.27 13.11 11.07
CA SER A 48 -8.67 14.52 11.16
C SER A 48 -9.68 14.79 10.04
N ALA A 49 -10.88 14.21 10.18
CA ALA A 49 -11.88 14.22 9.12
C ALA A 49 -12.50 15.61 8.94
N SER A 50 -12.40 16.15 7.73
CA SER A 50 -13.14 17.32 7.27
C SER A 50 -14.42 16.92 6.52
N LEU A 51 -15.27 17.90 6.22
CA LEU A 51 -16.47 17.66 5.41
C LEU A 51 -16.11 17.21 3.99
N ASP A 52 -15.07 17.79 3.42
CA ASP A 52 -14.60 17.46 2.06
C ASP A 52 -14.07 16.03 2.01
N ASP A 53 -13.30 15.58 3.03
CA ASP A 53 -12.81 14.21 3.14
C ASP A 53 -13.96 13.19 3.20
N LEU A 54 -15.03 13.50 3.96
CA LEU A 54 -16.21 12.65 4.00
C LEU A 54 -16.81 12.46 2.60
N PHE A 55 -17.05 13.56 1.87
CA PHE A 55 -17.63 13.49 0.53
C PHE A 55 -16.69 12.81 -0.47
N GLU A 56 -15.38 12.98 -0.34
CA GLU A 56 -14.39 12.31 -1.18
C GLU A 56 -14.42 10.80 -1.00
N VAL A 57 -14.37 10.30 0.24
CA VAL A 57 -14.43 8.87 0.54
C VAL A 57 -15.75 8.25 0.08
N PHE A 58 -16.90 8.93 0.29
CA PHE A 58 -18.18 8.42 -0.19
C PHE A 58 -18.29 8.40 -1.72
N ARG A 59 -17.63 9.31 -2.43
CA ARG A 59 -17.55 9.31 -3.89
C ARG A 59 -16.62 8.21 -4.42
N ASP A 60 -15.45 8.02 -3.78
CA ASP A 60 -14.45 7.05 -4.22
C ASP A 60 -14.87 5.61 -3.95
N TYR A 61 -15.69 5.41 -2.93
CA TYR A 61 -16.24 4.11 -2.55
C TYR A 61 -17.76 4.04 -2.74
N ASP A 62 -18.28 4.68 -3.79
CA ASP A 62 -19.71 4.73 -4.06
C ASP A 62 -20.37 3.35 -3.90
N ASN A 63 -21.41 3.29 -3.07
CA ASN A 63 -22.16 2.07 -2.72
C ASN A 63 -21.31 0.89 -2.18
N ARG A 64 -20.10 1.12 -1.69
CA ARG A 64 -19.24 0.07 -1.12
C ARG A 64 -19.05 0.18 0.39
N ILE A 65 -19.38 1.33 0.98
CA ILE A 65 -19.24 1.55 2.41
C ILE A 65 -20.30 0.73 3.14
N ALA A 66 -19.84 -0.25 3.94
CA ALA A 66 -20.71 -1.10 4.75
C ALA A 66 -20.85 -0.57 6.19
N ILE A 67 -19.81 0.08 6.72
CA ILE A 67 -19.83 0.70 8.05
C ILE A 67 -19.24 2.10 7.92
N PHE A 68 -19.97 3.09 8.45
CA PHE A 68 -19.47 4.42 8.72
C PHE A 68 -19.40 4.63 10.23
N HIS A 69 -18.19 4.90 10.72
CA HIS A 69 -17.95 5.23 12.13
C HIS A 69 -17.47 6.67 12.26
N PHE A 70 -18.10 7.43 13.14
CA PHE A 70 -17.63 8.74 13.55
C PHE A 70 -17.23 8.71 15.01
N GLY A 71 -16.00 9.14 15.32
CA GLY A 71 -15.49 9.38 16.67
C GLY A 71 -15.09 10.85 16.83
N GLY A 72 -15.66 11.53 17.82
CA GLY A 72 -15.38 12.94 18.05
C GLY A 72 -16.51 13.69 18.75
N HIS A 73 -16.37 15.01 18.83
CA HIS A 73 -17.43 15.85 19.38
C HIS A 73 -18.65 15.85 18.48
N ALA A 74 -19.80 15.63 19.08
CA ALA A 74 -21.09 15.62 18.40
C ALA A 74 -22.19 16.20 19.30
N GLY A 75 -23.28 16.62 18.67
CA GLY A 75 -24.49 17.05 19.32
C GLY A 75 -25.73 16.57 18.58
N GLY A 76 -26.90 16.88 19.08
CA GLY A 76 -28.18 16.47 18.48
C GLY A 76 -28.43 16.98 17.06
N ALA A 77 -27.74 18.03 16.61
CA ALA A 77 -27.95 18.67 15.30
C ALA A 77 -26.77 18.55 14.33
N SER A 78 -25.57 18.21 14.79
CA SER A 78 -24.37 18.19 13.95
C SER A 78 -23.27 17.29 14.51
N LEU A 79 -22.38 16.80 13.62
CA LEU A 79 -21.05 16.28 13.95
C LEU A 79 -20.04 17.41 13.80
N GLN A 80 -19.09 17.51 14.71
CA GLN A 80 -18.02 18.50 14.61
C GLN A 80 -16.86 17.88 13.80
N LEU A 81 -16.59 18.44 12.63
CA LEU A 81 -15.52 18.02 11.73
C LEU A 81 -14.40 19.06 11.74
N GLU A 82 -13.18 18.63 11.43
CA GLU A 82 -12.02 19.53 11.37
C GLU A 82 -12.02 20.39 10.11
N GLN A 83 -11.46 21.60 10.21
CA GLN A 83 -11.14 22.48 9.08
C GLN A 83 -9.63 22.57 8.88
N LEU A 84 -9.20 23.06 7.72
CA LEU A 84 -7.78 23.24 7.37
C LEU A 84 -6.99 24.13 8.35
N ASP A 85 -7.67 25.01 9.09
CA ASP A 85 -7.08 25.89 10.10
C ASP A 85 -7.10 25.30 11.52
N ALA A 86 -7.45 23.99 11.65
CA ALA A 86 -7.64 23.27 12.91
C ALA A 86 -8.78 23.82 13.79
N THR A 87 -9.71 24.59 13.21
CA THR A 87 -11.01 24.89 13.80
C THR A 87 -12.02 23.79 13.48
N THR A 88 -13.17 23.76 14.13
CA THR A 88 -14.22 22.78 13.85
C THR A 88 -15.37 23.38 13.07
N GLN A 89 -15.92 22.63 12.13
CA GLN A 89 -17.14 22.95 11.41
C GLN A 89 -18.21 21.91 11.70
N GLY A 90 -19.41 22.37 12.09
CA GLY A 90 -20.56 21.50 12.29
C GLY A 90 -21.10 20.97 10.95
N ALA A 91 -20.92 19.67 10.67
CA ALA A 91 -21.66 19.01 9.61
C ALA A 91 -23.11 18.84 10.00
N GLN A 92 -24.03 19.49 9.27
CA GLN A 92 -25.45 19.44 9.58
C GLN A 92 -26.00 18.01 9.41
N ALA A 93 -26.61 17.47 10.47
CA ALA A 93 -27.12 16.10 10.54
C ALA A 93 -28.05 15.75 9.37
N LYS A 94 -28.87 16.70 8.88
CA LYS A 94 -29.79 16.46 7.76
C LYS A 94 -29.05 16.20 6.45
N GLY A 95 -28.02 16.95 6.11
CA GLY A 95 -27.24 16.77 4.89
C GLY A 95 -26.45 15.45 4.94
N LEU A 96 -25.86 15.15 6.08
CA LEU A 96 -25.13 13.89 6.29
C LEU A 96 -26.08 12.68 6.23
N ALA A 97 -27.28 12.76 6.83
CA ALA A 97 -28.28 11.71 6.75
C ALA A 97 -28.69 11.43 5.30
N GLN A 98 -28.86 12.46 4.47
CA GLN A 98 -29.16 12.30 3.04
C GLN A 98 -28.02 11.58 2.29
N LEU A 99 -26.75 11.94 2.54
CA LEU A 99 -25.59 11.28 1.94
C LEU A 99 -25.52 9.80 2.34
N LEU A 100 -25.65 9.50 3.63
CA LEU A 100 -25.58 8.14 4.16
C LEU A 100 -26.78 7.28 3.71
N GLY A 101 -27.97 7.87 3.62
CA GLY A 101 -29.17 7.16 3.18
C GLY A 101 -29.16 6.75 1.70
N GLN A 102 -28.33 7.39 0.87
CA GLN A 102 -28.15 7.01 -0.53
C GLN A 102 -27.21 5.79 -0.72
N GLN A 103 -26.53 5.34 0.33
CA GLN A 103 -25.60 4.22 0.27
C GLN A 103 -26.33 2.89 0.49
N GLU A 104 -26.71 2.19 -0.60
CA GLU A 104 -27.49 0.96 -0.54
C GLU A 104 -26.84 -0.17 0.27
N ASN A 105 -25.51 -0.25 0.23
CA ASN A 105 -24.73 -1.28 0.92
C ASN A 105 -24.34 -0.91 2.36
N LEU A 106 -24.69 0.28 2.83
CA LEU A 106 -24.42 0.71 4.20
C LEU A 106 -25.24 -0.12 5.20
N LYS A 107 -24.54 -0.86 6.07
CA LYS A 107 -25.14 -1.74 7.09
C LYS A 107 -25.25 -1.03 8.43
N LEU A 108 -24.26 -0.22 8.79
CA LEU A 108 -24.18 0.41 10.10
C LEU A 108 -23.63 1.82 10.01
N VAL A 109 -24.29 2.75 10.70
CA VAL A 109 -23.75 4.05 11.09
C VAL A 109 -23.47 4.01 12.59
N PHE A 110 -22.22 4.21 13.00
CA PHE A 110 -21.82 4.27 14.40
C PHE A 110 -21.37 5.69 14.75
N LEU A 111 -22.17 6.38 15.57
CA LEU A 111 -21.89 7.74 16.04
C LEU A 111 -21.39 7.70 17.48
N ASN A 112 -20.07 7.65 17.66
CA ASN A 112 -19.42 7.63 18.98
C ASN A 112 -19.06 9.04 19.46
N GLY A 113 -20.08 9.82 19.71
CA GLY A 113 -19.99 11.18 20.23
C GLY A 113 -21.11 11.47 21.23
N CYS A 114 -21.04 12.60 21.90
CA CYS A 114 -22.03 12.95 22.94
C CYS A 114 -23.42 13.20 22.36
N ALA A 115 -24.46 12.63 23.01
CA ALA A 115 -25.88 12.89 22.74
C ALA A 115 -26.31 12.80 21.26
N THR A 116 -25.80 11.81 20.53
CA THR A 116 -26.08 11.62 19.09
C THR A 116 -27.44 11.00 18.79
N GLN A 117 -28.20 10.55 19.79
CA GLN A 117 -29.51 9.92 19.62
C GLN A 117 -30.51 10.77 18.81
N ALA A 118 -30.47 12.09 18.93
CA ALA A 118 -31.35 12.96 18.17
C ALA A 118 -31.16 12.85 16.63
N GLN A 119 -30.00 12.40 16.16
CA GLN A 119 -29.69 12.19 14.75
C GLN A 119 -30.25 10.86 14.22
N VAL A 120 -30.54 9.89 15.10
CA VAL A 120 -31.01 8.54 14.72
C VAL A 120 -32.26 8.59 13.86
N LYS A 121 -33.23 9.41 14.25
CA LYS A 121 -34.49 9.53 13.50
C LYS A 121 -34.24 10.01 12.07
N LEU A 122 -33.40 11.01 11.88
CA LEU A 122 -33.05 11.56 10.57
C LEU A 122 -32.33 10.52 9.69
N LEU A 123 -31.42 9.74 10.29
CA LEU A 123 -30.69 8.69 9.58
C LEU A 123 -31.61 7.56 9.13
N LEU A 124 -32.48 7.07 10.01
CA LEU A 124 -33.43 6.00 9.69
C LEU A 124 -34.48 6.45 8.65
N GLU A 125 -35.00 7.69 8.76
CA GLU A 125 -35.92 8.29 7.78
C GLU A 125 -35.24 8.50 6.40
N ALA A 126 -33.93 8.74 6.38
CA ALA A 126 -33.15 8.86 5.15
C ALA A 126 -32.82 7.51 4.48
N GLY A 127 -33.07 6.37 5.15
CA GLY A 127 -32.86 5.02 4.59
C GLY A 127 -31.70 4.23 5.20
N VAL A 128 -30.97 4.79 6.18
CA VAL A 128 -29.95 4.04 6.94
C VAL A 128 -30.62 2.91 7.70
N LYS A 129 -30.06 1.70 7.63
CA LYS A 129 -30.70 0.47 8.15
C LYS A 129 -30.48 0.24 9.63
N ALA A 130 -29.27 0.51 10.12
CA ALA A 130 -28.92 0.40 11.54
C ALA A 130 -28.00 1.55 11.99
N VAL A 131 -28.22 2.01 13.22
CA VAL A 131 -27.46 3.11 13.84
C VAL A 131 -27.10 2.74 15.27
N ILE A 132 -25.84 2.92 15.66
CA ILE A 132 -25.40 2.96 17.06
C ILE A 132 -25.19 4.43 17.39
N ALA A 133 -25.82 4.88 18.48
CA ALA A 133 -25.75 6.27 18.93
C ALA A 133 -25.85 6.36 20.46
N THR A 134 -25.42 7.49 21.02
CA THR A 134 -25.43 7.74 22.45
C THR A 134 -26.66 8.57 22.89
N THR A 135 -27.25 8.22 24.00
CA THR A 135 -28.43 8.91 24.59
C THR A 135 -28.07 10.11 25.46
N ALA A 136 -26.83 10.13 25.95
CA ALA A 136 -26.36 11.15 26.91
C ALA A 136 -24.89 11.51 26.63
N SER A 137 -24.37 12.49 27.30
CA SER A 137 -22.92 12.73 27.37
C SER A 137 -22.22 11.52 27.98
N ILE A 138 -21.22 11.04 27.31
CA ILE A 138 -20.42 9.90 27.72
C ILE A 138 -19.00 10.33 28.08
N ASN A 139 -18.38 9.57 28.97
CA ASN A 139 -16.98 9.75 29.29
C ASN A 139 -16.12 9.26 28.11
N ASP A 140 -15.11 10.01 27.71
CA ASP A 140 -14.20 9.72 26.61
C ASP A 140 -13.55 8.31 26.73
N SER A 141 -13.18 7.88 27.95
CA SER A 141 -12.67 6.52 28.18
C SER A 141 -13.72 5.44 27.95
N MET A 142 -14.98 5.67 28.34
CA MET A 142 -16.08 4.73 28.10
C MET A 142 -16.39 4.62 26.62
N ALA A 143 -16.36 5.75 25.88
CA ALA A 143 -16.54 5.78 24.43
C ALA A 143 -15.50 4.92 23.73
N THR A 144 -14.23 5.11 24.07
CA THR A 144 -13.11 4.33 23.54
C THR A 144 -13.26 2.84 23.83
N GLU A 145 -13.61 2.46 25.08
CA GLU A 145 -13.73 1.06 25.46
C GLU A 145 -14.93 0.37 24.81
N PHE A 146 -16.06 1.05 24.68
CA PHE A 146 -17.21 0.50 23.96
C PHE A 146 -16.88 0.22 22.49
N ALA A 147 -16.28 1.18 21.80
CA ALA A 147 -15.88 1.02 20.41
C ALA A 147 -14.83 -0.09 20.26
N GLU A 148 -13.84 -0.17 21.16
CA GLU A 148 -12.81 -1.22 21.15
C GLU A 148 -13.44 -2.61 21.25
N GLN A 149 -14.36 -2.84 22.18
CA GLN A 149 -15.03 -4.12 22.36
C GLN A 149 -15.96 -4.44 21.18
N PHE A 150 -16.75 -3.47 20.72
CA PHE A 150 -17.63 -3.66 19.58
C PHE A 150 -16.86 -4.14 18.33
N TYR A 151 -15.80 -3.42 17.95
CA TYR A 151 -15.01 -3.78 16.77
C TYR A 151 -14.17 -5.04 16.96
N TYR A 152 -13.80 -5.38 18.20
CA TYR A 152 -13.15 -6.67 18.47
C TYR A 152 -14.08 -7.84 18.13
N TYR A 153 -15.33 -7.84 18.64
CA TYR A 153 -16.28 -8.91 18.36
C TYR A 153 -16.72 -8.92 16.90
N LEU A 154 -16.89 -7.77 16.29
CA LEU A 154 -17.23 -7.66 14.87
C LEU A 154 -16.09 -8.22 13.98
N ALA A 155 -14.83 -7.97 14.34
CA ALA A 155 -13.65 -8.46 13.62
C ALA A 155 -13.48 -9.99 13.69
N ILE A 156 -13.98 -10.64 14.72
CA ILE A 156 -14.03 -12.11 14.81
C ILE A 156 -15.34 -12.70 14.26
N HIS A 157 -16.00 -11.92 13.37
CA HIS A 157 -17.16 -12.33 12.59
C HIS A 157 -18.45 -12.58 13.37
N HIS A 158 -18.62 -11.94 14.52
CA HIS A 158 -19.93 -11.85 15.17
C HIS A 158 -20.80 -10.83 14.45
N SER A 159 -22.13 -10.97 14.61
CA SER A 159 -23.09 -10.03 14.04
C SER A 159 -23.04 -8.67 14.73
N ILE A 160 -23.58 -7.63 14.07
CA ILE A 160 -23.69 -6.28 14.66
C ILE A 160 -24.37 -6.34 16.03
N ARG A 161 -25.50 -7.08 16.14
CA ARG A 161 -26.23 -7.28 17.38
C ARG A 161 -25.35 -7.88 18.47
N HIS A 162 -24.72 -9.02 18.16
CA HIS A 162 -23.87 -9.71 19.15
C HIS A 162 -22.69 -8.86 19.60
N ALA A 163 -22.03 -8.17 18.66
CA ALA A 163 -20.92 -7.27 18.96
C ALA A 163 -21.35 -6.10 19.88
N PHE A 164 -22.54 -5.55 19.64
CA PHE A 164 -23.14 -4.52 20.50
C PHE A 164 -23.42 -5.05 21.91
N ASP A 165 -24.07 -6.22 22.04
CA ASP A 165 -24.42 -6.82 23.34
C ASP A 165 -23.18 -7.14 24.17
N MET A 166 -22.11 -7.63 23.53
CA MET A 166 -20.84 -7.91 24.20
C MET A 166 -20.11 -6.67 24.65
N ALA A 167 -20.08 -5.62 23.82
CA ALA A 167 -19.50 -4.33 24.20
C ALA A 167 -20.25 -3.71 25.38
N LYS A 168 -21.57 -3.80 25.37
CA LYS A 168 -22.41 -3.36 26.48
C LYS A 168 -22.14 -4.17 27.74
N ALA A 169 -22.18 -5.51 27.69
CA ALA A 169 -21.92 -6.39 28.84
C ALA A 169 -20.54 -6.11 29.46
N PHE A 170 -19.55 -5.79 28.65
CA PHE A 170 -18.23 -5.39 29.14
C PHE A 170 -18.31 -4.09 29.98
N LEU A 171 -18.99 -3.04 29.47
CA LEU A 171 -19.12 -1.79 30.22
C LEU A 171 -19.98 -1.96 31.49
N ASP A 172 -21.08 -2.71 31.40
CA ASP A 172 -21.93 -3.00 32.55
C ASP A 172 -21.17 -3.76 33.67
N SER A 173 -20.18 -4.60 33.28
CA SER A 173 -19.34 -5.29 34.25
C SER A 173 -18.24 -4.43 34.86
N LYS A 174 -17.90 -3.29 34.25
CA LYS A 174 -16.79 -2.44 34.66
C LYS A 174 -17.25 -1.17 35.40
N TYR A 175 -18.42 -0.65 35.03
CA TYR A 175 -18.97 0.60 35.56
C TYR A 175 -20.29 0.34 36.28
N GLU A 176 -20.38 0.72 37.55
CA GLU A 176 -21.55 0.42 38.44
C GLU A 176 -22.76 1.32 38.21
N GLU A 177 -22.61 2.52 37.59
CA GLU A 177 -23.71 3.48 37.37
C GLU A 177 -23.70 4.03 35.95
N HIS A 178 -24.86 3.96 35.28
CA HIS A 178 -25.12 4.60 34.00
C HIS A 178 -26.18 5.73 34.18
N PRO A 179 -26.09 6.84 33.42
CA PRO A 179 -27.10 7.91 33.51
C PRO A 179 -28.46 7.43 32.97
N PRO A 180 -29.60 7.94 33.52
CA PRO A 180 -30.95 7.51 33.17
C PRO A 180 -31.32 7.90 31.73
N ILE A 181 -32.07 7.01 31.04
CA ILE A 181 -32.46 7.09 29.63
C ILE A 181 -33.84 7.74 29.46
N ILE A 182 -33.98 8.60 28.44
CA ILE A 182 -35.26 9.18 28.00
C ILE A 182 -35.75 8.44 26.75
N THR A 183 -36.94 7.85 26.81
CA THR A 183 -37.57 7.05 25.75
C THR A 183 -38.39 7.89 24.79
N PHE A 184 -38.28 7.66 23.45
CA PHE A 184 -39.15 8.24 22.42
C PHE A 184 -40.04 7.18 21.78
N ARG A 185 -41.31 7.52 21.44
CA ARG A 185 -42.28 6.63 20.80
C ARG A 185 -42.06 6.52 19.29
N GLY A 186 -42.04 5.32 18.75
CA GLY A 186 -42.18 5.07 17.31
C GLY A 186 -41.01 4.40 16.58
N VAL A 187 -39.98 3.95 17.27
CA VAL A 187 -38.86 3.19 16.73
C VAL A 187 -38.73 1.87 17.48
N ARG A 188 -38.45 0.76 16.82
CA ARG A 188 -38.21 -0.51 17.51
C ARG A 188 -36.85 -0.43 18.19
N PHE A 189 -36.83 -0.52 19.52
CA PHE A 189 -35.64 -0.44 20.33
C PHE A 189 -35.27 -1.83 20.83
N GLU A 190 -34.06 -2.27 20.60
CA GLU A 190 -33.40 -3.21 21.49
C GLU A 190 -32.70 -2.39 22.56
N GLN A 191 -33.43 -2.00 23.59
CA GLN A 191 -32.92 -1.23 24.71
C GLN A 191 -32.53 -2.14 25.86
N ALA A 192 -31.39 -1.86 26.39
CA ALA A 192 -31.03 -2.21 27.72
C ALA A 192 -31.26 -1.00 28.62
N GLU A 193 -31.92 -1.22 29.69
CA GLU A 193 -32.47 -0.17 30.59
C GLU A 193 -31.45 0.78 31.21
N ASN A 194 -30.14 0.52 31.12
CA ASN A 194 -29.08 1.29 31.79
C ASN A 194 -27.84 1.63 30.98
N SER A 195 -27.82 1.47 29.65
CA SER A 195 -26.64 1.79 28.84
C SER A 195 -26.78 3.13 28.12
N PRO A 196 -25.75 3.98 28.09
CA PRO A 196 -25.79 5.21 27.30
C PRO A 196 -25.74 5.00 25.79
N TRP A 197 -25.42 3.78 25.28
CA TRP A 197 -25.49 3.43 23.87
C TRP A 197 -26.79 2.71 23.54
N GLY A 198 -27.40 3.08 22.41
CA GLY A 198 -28.53 2.37 21.80
C GLY A 198 -28.18 1.85 20.42
N LEU A 199 -28.65 0.63 20.11
CA LEU A 199 -28.67 0.07 18.76
C LEU A 199 -30.07 0.25 18.19
N TYR A 200 -30.19 1.00 17.09
CA TYR A 200 -31.45 1.39 16.48
C TYR A 200 -31.51 0.82 15.07
N ALA A 201 -32.67 0.22 14.72
CA ALA A 201 -32.90 -0.32 13.39
C ALA A 201 -34.16 0.29 12.75
N SER A 202 -34.18 0.35 11.42
CA SER A 202 -35.36 0.75 10.66
C SER A 202 -36.49 -0.28 10.83
N ASN A 203 -37.74 0.15 10.77
CA ASN A 203 -38.89 -0.77 10.75
C ASN A 203 -39.16 -1.38 9.34
N SER A 204 -38.30 -1.15 8.37
CA SER A 204 -38.41 -1.70 7.02
C SER A 204 -38.06 -3.19 6.96
N ASP A 205 -38.65 -3.91 6.00
CA ASP A 205 -38.24 -5.27 5.69
C ASP A 205 -36.71 -5.35 5.45
N GLY A 206 -36.03 -6.27 6.13
CA GLY A 206 -34.58 -6.44 6.05
C GLY A 206 -33.76 -5.78 7.18
N ALA A 207 -34.37 -5.07 8.12
CA ALA A 207 -33.66 -4.50 9.26
C ALA A 207 -33.09 -5.59 10.20
N GLU A 208 -33.82 -6.67 10.43
CA GLU A 208 -33.35 -7.81 11.23
C GLU A 208 -32.13 -8.49 10.54
N GLU A 209 -32.17 -8.65 9.20
CA GLU A 209 -31.04 -9.20 8.44
C GLU A 209 -29.78 -8.34 8.58
N VAL A 210 -29.95 -7.01 8.71
CA VAL A 210 -28.79 -6.11 8.90
C VAL A 210 -28.19 -6.25 10.30
N LEU A 211 -29.01 -6.41 11.34
CA LEU A 211 -28.51 -6.63 12.70
C LEU A 211 -27.76 -7.96 12.84
N ASP A 212 -28.17 -8.97 12.06
CA ASP A 212 -27.49 -10.27 12.00
C ASP A 212 -26.30 -10.28 11.03
N TRP A 213 -26.06 -9.19 10.29
CA TRP A 213 -24.92 -9.07 9.38
C TRP A 213 -23.59 -9.04 10.17
N SER A 214 -22.58 -9.72 9.62
CA SER A 214 -21.21 -9.75 10.14
C SER A 214 -20.22 -9.38 9.04
N LEU A 215 -19.00 -8.98 9.44
CA LEU A 215 -17.91 -8.81 8.49
C LEU A 215 -17.63 -10.13 7.76
N PRO A 216 -17.34 -10.08 6.45
CA PRO A 216 -17.11 -11.30 5.67
C PRO A 216 -15.99 -12.13 6.28
N ARG A 217 -16.20 -13.45 6.38
CA ARG A 217 -15.14 -14.37 6.73
C ARG A 217 -14.20 -14.50 5.53
N HIS A 218 -12.92 -14.50 5.78
CA HIS A 218 -11.98 -14.97 4.78
C HIS A 218 -12.28 -16.45 4.52
N ILE A 219 -12.97 -16.72 3.44
CA ILE A 219 -13.01 -18.06 2.90
C ILE A 219 -11.64 -18.22 2.26
N SER A 220 -10.70 -18.91 2.98
CA SER A 220 -9.53 -19.45 2.30
C SER A 220 -10.09 -20.36 1.21
N PRO A 221 -10.03 -20.00 -0.07
CA PRO A 221 -10.40 -20.93 -1.11
C PRO A 221 -9.43 -22.10 -0.91
N GLY A 222 -9.97 -23.31 -0.82
CA GLY A 222 -9.15 -24.51 -1.03
C GLY A 222 -8.33 -24.32 -2.29
N PRO A 223 -7.28 -25.09 -2.57
CA PRO A 223 -6.40 -24.86 -3.70
C PRO A 223 -7.27 -24.59 -4.93
N SER A 224 -7.30 -23.31 -5.33
CA SER A 224 -8.16 -22.84 -6.40
C SER A 224 -7.75 -23.63 -7.62
N LYS A 225 -8.61 -24.51 -8.11
CA LYS A 225 -8.55 -24.88 -9.50
C LYS A 225 -8.71 -23.55 -10.23
N ILE A 226 -7.62 -23.08 -10.85
CA ILE A 226 -7.70 -21.93 -11.75
C ILE A 226 -8.80 -22.31 -12.74
N PRO A 227 -9.93 -21.57 -12.79
CA PRO A 227 -11.08 -22.01 -13.57
C PRO A 227 -10.83 -21.93 -15.08
N PHE A 228 -9.62 -21.56 -15.49
CA PHE A 228 -9.24 -21.45 -16.88
C PHE A 228 -8.25 -22.57 -17.24
N GLU A 229 -8.71 -23.57 -17.98
CA GLU A 229 -7.81 -24.21 -18.92
C GLU A 229 -7.28 -23.10 -19.84
N ILE A 230 -5.97 -22.83 -19.76
CA ILE A 230 -5.30 -21.87 -20.65
C ILE A 230 -5.45 -22.45 -22.06
N GLN A 231 -6.57 -22.15 -22.71
CA GLN A 231 -6.66 -22.31 -24.15
C GLN A 231 -5.66 -21.30 -24.73
N PRO A 232 -4.89 -21.65 -25.75
CA PRO A 232 -3.97 -20.71 -26.39
C PRO A 232 -4.79 -19.62 -27.12
N ASN A 233 -5.38 -18.73 -26.35
CA ASN A 233 -6.03 -17.55 -26.88
C ASN A 233 -4.96 -16.56 -27.34
N THR A 234 -5.12 -16.06 -28.53
CA THR A 234 -4.19 -15.20 -29.23
C THR A 234 -4.39 -13.72 -28.91
N ASN A 235 -5.11 -13.39 -27.82
CA ASN A 235 -5.34 -12.01 -27.43
C ASN A 235 -4.16 -11.45 -26.62
N ILE A 236 -4.00 -10.15 -26.73
CA ILE A 236 -3.00 -9.39 -25.98
C ILE A 236 -3.23 -9.53 -24.49
N ASN A 237 -2.19 -9.77 -23.71
CA ASN A 237 -2.16 -9.93 -22.26
C ASN A 237 -2.75 -11.24 -21.67
N ASP A 238 -3.47 -12.05 -22.42
CA ASP A 238 -4.09 -13.28 -21.88
C ASP A 238 -3.04 -14.19 -21.25
N ILE A 239 -2.00 -14.51 -22.01
CA ILE A 239 -0.92 -15.39 -21.56
C ILE A 239 -0.15 -14.76 -20.39
N LEU A 240 0.13 -13.46 -20.48
CA LEU A 240 0.88 -12.73 -19.45
C LEU A 240 0.15 -12.77 -18.10
N ILE A 241 -1.12 -12.40 -18.08
CA ILE A 241 -1.92 -12.32 -16.85
C ILE A 241 -2.18 -13.72 -16.29
N ALA A 242 -2.52 -14.69 -17.15
CA ALA A 242 -2.74 -16.06 -16.72
C ALA A 242 -1.50 -16.66 -16.03
N GLU A 243 -0.31 -16.53 -16.63
CA GLU A 243 0.93 -17.04 -16.04
C GLU A 243 1.25 -16.38 -14.68
N ILE A 244 1.09 -15.07 -14.57
CA ILE A 244 1.31 -14.34 -13.32
C ILE A 244 0.35 -14.83 -12.23
N CYS A 245 -0.93 -14.97 -12.55
CA CYS A 245 -1.98 -15.36 -11.59
C CYS A 245 -1.74 -16.75 -11.00
N ILE A 246 -1.14 -17.71 -11.73
CA ILE A 246 -0.86 -19.07 -11.25
C ILE A 246 -0.15 -19.08 -9.89
N GLU A 247 0.80 -18.20 -9.69
CA GLU A 247 1.57 -18.17 -8.45
C GLU A 247 1.13 -17.02 -7.53
N LEU A 248 0.68 -15.89 -8.11
CA LEU A 248 0.35 -14.69 -7.37
C LEU A 248 -0.84 -14.88 -6.40
N VAL A 249 -1.77 -15.79 -6.74
CA VAL A 249 -2.90 -16.19 -5.86
C VAL A 249 -2.44 -16.69 -4.48
N LYS A 250 -1.24 -17.27 -4.38
CA LYS A 250 -0.68 -17.78 -3.12
C LYS A 250 -0.19 -16.67 -2.19
N TYR A 251 0.15 -15.52 -2.75
CA TYR A 251 0.81 -14.43 -2.03
C TYR A 251 -0.02 -13.15 -1.92
N SER A 252 -1.02 -12.98 -2.80
CA SER A 252 -1.92 -11.83 -2.82
C SER A 252 -3.35 -12.26 -2.50
N PRO A 253 -3.85 -12.02 -1.27
CA PRO A 253 -5.25 -12.30 -0.92
C PRO A 253 -6.25 -11.58 -1.82
N ARG A 254 -5.89 -10.38 -2.30
CA ARG A 254 -6.74 -9.61 -3.20
C ARG A 254 -6.88 -10.28 -4.56
N VAL A 255 -5.78 -10.72 -5.17
CA VAL A 255 -5.83 -11.44 -6.46
C VAL A 255 -6.61 -12.73 -6.32
N ASN A 256 -6.40 -13.47 -5.22
CA ASN A 256 -7.13 -14.70 -4.94
C ASN A 256 -8.65 -14.44 -4.83
N LEU A 257 -9.04 -13.39 -4.11
CA LEU A 257 -10.44 -13.00 -3.98
C LEU A 257 -11.05 -12.65 -5.34
N GLU A 258 -10.40 -11.79 -6.13
CA GLU A 258 -10.91 -11.36 -7.44
C GLU A 258 -11.08 -12.53 -8.41
N LEU A 259 -10.18 -13.51 -8.40
CA LEU A 259 -10.26 -14.72 -9.23
C LEU A 259 -11.31 -15.73 -8.73
N SER A 260 -11.64 -15.74 -7.43
CA SER A 260 -12.68 -16.63 -6.87
C SER A 260 -14.11 -16.17 -7.17
N LEU A 261 -14.30 -14.96 -7.68
CA LEU A 261 -15.61 -14.38 -8.01
C LEU A 261 -16.08 -14.80 -9.42
N GLU A 262 -16.03 -16.06 -9.81
CA GLU A 262 -16.55 -16.63 -11.08
C GLU A 262 -16.68 -15.60 -12.23
N LYS A 263 -15.62 -14.87 -12.53
CA LYS A 263 -15.57 -13.86 -13.57
C LYS A 263 -15.28 -14.52 -14.90
N GLU A 264 -16.00 -14.11 -15.94
CA GLU A 264 -15.90 -14.70 -17.28
C GLU A 264 -14.60 -14.33 -18.01
N ASP A 265 -13.89 -13.24 -17.57
CA ASP A 265 -12.73 -12.71 -18.26
C ASP A 265 -11.62 -12.30 -17.30
N LEU A 266 -10.37 -12.71 -17.60
CA LEU A 266 -9.16 -12.25 -16.89
C LEU A 266 -8.85 -10.76 -17.09
N HIS A 267 -9.43 -10.13 -18.10
CA HIS A 267 -9.29 -8.69 -18.37
C HIS A 267 -10.23 -7.80 -17.57
N GLU A 268 -10.99 -8.35 -16.65
CA GLU A 268 -11.80 -7.54 -15.74
C GLU A 268 -10.94 -6.48 -15.04
N PRO A 269 -11.32 -5.20 -15.06
CA PRO A 269 -10.50 -4.12 -14.49
C PRO A 269 -10.10 -4.35 -13.03
N SER A 270 -10.94 -5.04 -12.25
CA SER A 270 -10.67 -5.38 -10.87
C SER A 270 -9.56 -6.42 -10.71
N ILE A 271 -9.50 -7.45 -11.58
CA ILE A 271 -8.43 -8.45 -11.61
C ILE A 271 -7.12 -7.78 -12.02
N ILE A 272 -7.15 -7.02 -13.12
CA ILE A 272 -5.97 -6.28 -13.60
C ILE A 272 -5.42 -5.36 -12.51
N THR A 273 -6.30 -4.59 -11.86
CA THR A 273 -5.89 -3.70 -10.75
C THR A 273 -5.30 -4.47 -9.58
N ALA A 274 -5.89 -5.62 -9.22
CA ALA A 274 -5.38 -6.46 -8.14
C ALA A 274 -3.99 -7.04 -8.47
N VAL A 275 -3.77 -7.50 -9.71
CA VAL A 275 -2.49 -8.05 -10.19
C VAL A 275 -1.40 -6.96 -10.18
N VAL A 276 -1.69 -5.80 -10.75
CA VAL A 276 -0.73 -4.68 -10.82
C VAL A 276 -0.36 -4.19 -9.42
N ASN A 277 -1.33 -4.03 -8.52
CA ASN A 277 -1.11 -3.55 -7.16
C ASN A 277 -0.51 -4.60 -6.21
N ALA A 278 -0.43 -5.86 -6.61
CA ALA A 278 0.23 -6.89 -5.84
C ALA A 278 1.76 -6.77 -5.86
N PHE A 279 2.32 -6.22 -6.93
CA PHE A 279 3.76 -6.01 -7.05
C PHE A 279 4.20 -4.66 -6.45
N PRO A 280 5.45 -4.55 -5.98
CA PRO A 280 6.07 -3.25 -5.67
C PRO A 280 6.00 -2.30 -6.87
N THR A 281 5.81 -1.01 -6.61
CA THR A 281 5.58 0.02 -7.64
C THR A 281 6.54 -0.04 -8.84
N PRO A 282 7.85 -0.30 -8.71
CA PRO A 282 8.72 -0.39 -9.88
C PRO A 282 8.29 -1.45 -10.90
N ILE A 283 7.78 -2.58 -10.43
CA ILE A 283 7.27 -3.66 -11.30
C ILE A 283 5.82 -3.36 -11.70
N GLY A 284 4.98 -3.01 -10.72
CA GLY A 284 3.56 -2.76 -10.94
C GLY A 284 3.30 -1.66 -11.95
N GLU A 285 4.09 -0.58 -11.94
CA GLU A 285 3.93 0.56 -12.85
C GLU A 285 4.29 0.20 -14.30
N GLU A 286 5.36 -0.58 -14.51
CA GLU A 286 5.70 -1.06 -15.85
C GLU A 286 4.67 -2.07 -16.37
N LEU A 287 4.15 -2.93 -15.48
CA LEU A 287 3.08 -3.87 -15.83
C LEU A 287 1.78 -3.13 -16.16
N ARG A 288 1.42 -2.07 -15.42
CA ARG A 288 0.25 -1.25 -15.70
C ARG A 288 0.25 -0.68 -17.11
N LYS A 289 1.39 -0.20 -17.60
CA LYS A 289 1.53 0.32 -18.97
C LYS A 289 1.15 -0.73 -20.03
N LEU A 290 1.40 -2.00 -19.75
CA LEU A 290 1.07 -3.12 -20.66
C LEU A 290 -0.42 -3.50 -20.61
N VAL A 291 -1.02 -3.54 -19.39
CA VAL A 291 -2.30 -4.22 -19.18
C VAL A 291 -3.48 -3.29 -18.97
N CYS A 292 -3.25 -2.02 -18.56
CA CYS A 292 -4.33 -1.05 -18.38
C CYS A 292 -4.64 -0.33 -19.69
N LYS A 293 -5.92 -0.29 -20.06
CA LYS A 293 -6.40 0.46 -21.23
C LYS A 293 -6.32 1.96 -20.94
N ASN A 294 -5.81 2.73 -21.89
CA ASN A 294 -5.83 4.18 -21.82
C ASN A 294 -7.21 4.73 -22.20
N ASP A 295 -7.56 5.90 -21.65
CA ASP A 295 -8.79 6.61 -22.00
C ASP A 295 -8.85 6.89 -23.50
N LYS A 296 -10.00 6.64 -24.13
CA LYS A 296 -10.24 6.66 -25.59
C LYS A 296 -10.02 8.01 -26.29
N THR A 297 -9.53 9.03 -25.57
CA THR A 297 -9.43 10.40 -26.08
C THR A 297 -8.20 10.69 -26.96
N GLN A 298 -7.22 9.78 -27.03
CA GLN A 298 -5.95 10.02 -27.73
C GLN A 298 -5.64 9.05 -28.91
N GLY A 299 -6.62 8.30 -29.42
CA GLY A 299 -6.41 7.33 -30.49
C GLY A 299 -5.92 5.95 -29.98
N PRO A 300 -5.75 4.96 -30.87
CA PRO A 300 -5.35 3.60 -30.46
C PRO A 300 -3.94 3.64 -29.84
N ASN A 301 -3.87 3.18 -28.58
CA ASN A 301 -2.59 3.03 -27.91
C ASN A 301 -1.78 1.92 -28.57
N LYS A 302 -0.56 2.21 -29.04
CA LYS A 302 0.33 1.23 -29.67
C LYS A 302 0.68 0.06 -28.77
N LEU A 303 0.57 0.21 -27.45
CA LEU A 303 0.77 -0.86 -26.47
C LEU A 303 -0.41 -1.84 -26.43
N GLU A 304 -1.58 -1.47 -26.96
CA GLU A 304 -2.76 -2.33 -27.10
C GLU A 304 -2.77 -3.10 -28.44
N LEU A 305 -1.70 -2.98 -29.23
CA LEU A 305 -1.50 -3.67 -30.51
C LEU A 305 -0.21 -4.50 -30.45
N PHE A 306 -0.14 -5.54 -31.29
CA PHE A 306 1.14 -6.22 -31.54
C PHE A 306 2.07 -5.28 -32.31
N SER A 307 3.03 -4.70 -31.62
CA SER A 307 3.89 -3.65 -32.14
C SER A 307 5.30 -3.71 -31.54
N VAL A 308 6.26 -3.05 -32.17
CA VAL A 308 7.61 -2.89 -31.64
C VAL A 308 7.61 -2.11 -30.32
N GLU A 309 6.73 -1.13 -30.18
CA GLU A 309 6.56 -0.38 -28.94
C GLU A 309 6.11 -1.29 -27.79
N ARG A 310 5.21 -2.26 -28.06
CA ARG A 310 4.82 -3.27 -27.08
C ARG A 310 5.98 -4.18 -26.71
N LEU A 311 6.73 -4.69 -27.67
CA LEU A 311 7.95 -5.48 -27.41
C LEU A 311 8.93 -4.71 -26.54
N SER A 312 9.13 -3.43 -26.83
CA SER A 312 9.98 -2.54 -26.04
C SER A 312 9.48 -2.36 -24.61
N GLN A 313 8.16 -2.27 -24.41
CA GLN A 313 7.58 -2.16 -23.06
C GLN A 313 7.68 -3.50 -22.30
N LEU A 314 7.52 -4.65 -22.94
CA LEU A 314 7.73 -5.98 -22.34
C LEU A 314 9.18 -6.15 -21.86
N ALA A 315 10.15 -5.84 -22.73
CA ALA A 315 11.57 -5.84 -22.39
C ALA A 315 11.90 -4.82 -21.26
N GLN A 316 11.27 -3.65 -21.29
CA GLN A 316 11.43 -2.63 -20.25
C GLN A 316 10.88 -3.09 -18.91
N THR A 317 9.74 -3.79 -18.88
CA THR A 317 9.18 -4.38 -17.65
C THR A 317 10.14 -5.41 -17.03
N TYR A 318 10.69 -6.29 -17.85
CA TYR A 318 11.74 -7.24 -17.44
C TYR A 318 12.96 -6.51 -16.86
N ARG A 319 13.48 -5.52 -17.59
CA ARG A 319 14.66 -4.75 -17.19
C ARG A 319 14.46 -3.98 -15.89
N THR A 320 13.33 -3.30 -15.73
CA THR A 320 13.01 -2.58 -14.47
C THR A 320 12.88 -3.56 -13.30
N SER A 321 12.29 -4.74 -13.55
CA SER A 321 12.14 -5.77 -12.52
C SER A 321 13.51 -6.31 -12.07
N THR A 322 14.41 -6.62 -12.99
CA THR A 322 15.77 -7.10 -12.66
C THR A 322 16.60 -6.01 -11.98
N GLN A 323 16.49 -4.75 -12.43
CA GLN A 323 17.12 -3.59 -11.78
C GLN A 323 16.64 -3.42 -10.34
N PHE A 324 15.34 -3.54 -10.10
CA PHE A 324 14.76 -3.46 -8.76
C PHE A 324 15.29 -4.57 -7.84
N ILE A 325 15.28 -5.84 -8.29
CA ILE A 325 15.86 -6.96 -7.55
C ILE A 325 17.34 -6.74 -7.23
N PHE A 326 18.11 -6.24 -8.20
CA PHE A 326 19.51 -5.93 -7.98
C PHE A 326 19.68 -4.86 -6.88
N PHE A 327 18.87 -3.80 -6.87
CA PHE A 327 18.95 -2.77 -5.83
C PHE A 327 18.56 -3.31 -4.45
N LEU A 328 17.63 -4.24 -4.34
CA LEU A 328 17.32 -4.93 -3.09
C LEU A 328 18.54 -5.67 -2.54
N LEU A 329 19.19 -6.46 -3.38
CA LEU A 329 20.37 -7.23 -2.98
C LEU A 329 21.59 -6.34 -2.69
N LEU A 330 21.77 -5.28 -3.47
CA LEU A 330 22.88 -4.34 -3.31
C LEU A 330 22.72 -3.54 -2.01
N SER A 331 21.51 -3.10 -1.68
CA SER A 331 21.21 -2.43 -0.42
C SER A 331 21.50 -3.33 0.78
N GLN A 332 21.06 -4.60 0.71
CA GLN A 332 21.35 -5.56 1.75
C GLN A 332 22.86 -5.84 1.86
N LEU A 333 23.58 -5.94 0.76
CA LEU A 333 25.04 -6.14 0.78
C LEU A 333 25.73 -4.98 1.50
N TRP A 334 25.28 -3.76 1.28
CA TRP A 334 25.83 -2.59 1.95
C TRP A 334 25.52 -2.60 3.45
N ASP A 335 24.31 -2.93 3.86
CA ASP A 335 23.93 -3.09 5.27
C ASP A 335 24.75 -4.17 5.97
N GLU A 336 24.97 -5.33 5.32
CA GLU A 336 25.81 -6.40 5.89
C GLU A 336 27.29 -5.98 6.01
N LYS A 337 27.79 -5.22 5.05
CA LYS A 337 29.14 -4.65 5.12
C LYS A 337 29.27 -3.63 6.26
N TYR A 338 28.22 -2.81 6.48
CA TYR A 338 28.18 -1.85 7.60
C TYR A 338 28.14 -2.57 8.96
N LYS A 339 27.32 -3.61 9.09
CA LYS A 339 27.24 -4.46 10.31
C LYS A 339 28.57 -5.18 10.59
N ASN A 340 29.25 -5.61 9.53
CA ASN A 340 30.54 -6.29 9.61
C ASN A 340 31.61 -5.61 8.73
N PRO A 341 32.26 -4.53 9.20
CA PRO A 341 33.27 -3.80 8.42
C PRO A 341 34.46 -4.67 8.00
N LYS A 342 34.73 -5.77 8.72
CA LYS A 342 35.80 -6.72 8.39
C LYS A 342 35.42 -7.73 7.28
N MET A 343 34.18 -7.74 6.84
CA MET A 343 33.71 -8.59 5.76
C MET A 343 34.54 -8.30 4.49
N LYS A 344 35.17 -9.36 3.95
CA LYS A 344 35.96 -9.27 2.71
C LYS A 344 35.10 -9.73 1.55
N ILE A 345 35.01 -8.91 0.52
CA ILE A 345 34.42 -9.25 -0.77
C ILE A 345 35.58 -9.63 -1.69
N SER A 346 35.53 -10.80 -2.30
CA SER A 346 36.63 -11.23 -3.18
C SER A 346 36.75 -10.33 -4.43
N ALA A 347 37.93 -10.27 -5.01
CA ALA A 347 38.19 -9.42 -6.19
C ALA A 347 37.29 -9.78 -7.37
N GLU A 348 36.89 -11.03 -7.51
CA GLU A 348 35.96 -11.49 -8.55
C GLU A 348 34.59 -10.80 -8.44
N TYR A 349 33.96 -10.87 -7.26
CA TYR A 349 32.66 -10.20 -7.02
C TYR A 349 32.78 -8.67 -7.10
N LEU A 350 33.88 -8.09 -6.62
CA LEU A 350 34.12 -6.66 -6.77
C LEU A 350 34.20 -6.24 -8.23
N THR A 351 34.82 -7.05 -9.09
CA THR A 351 34.91 -6.77 -10.52
C THR A 351 33.52 -6.77 -11.17
N GLU A 352 32.69 -7.78 -10.85
CA GLU A 352 31.33 -7.85 -11.34
C GLU A 352 30.48 -6.64 -10.87
N LEU A 353 30.50 -6.34 -9.60
CA LEU A 353 29.76 -5.21 -9.04
C LEU A 353 30.28 -3.85 -9.55
N ASN A 354 31.59 -3.73 -9.80
CA ASN A 354 32.18 -2.51 -10.34
C ASN A 354 31.66 -2.20 -11.75
N SER A 355 31.29 -3.23 -12.53
CA SER A 355 30.67 -3.03 -13.86
C SER A 355 29.41 -2.16 -13.78
N PHE A 356 28.65 -2.28 -12.70
CA PHE A 356 27.48 -1.43 -12.45
C PHE A 356 27.87 0.03 -12.17
N LEU A 357 28.90 0.28 -11.36
CA LEU A 357 29.36 1.64 -11.07
C LEU A 357 30.00 2.35 -12.26
N MET A 358 30.49 1.56 -13.23
CA MET A 358 31.11 2.09 -14.46
C MET A 358 30.11 2.33 -15.57
N LEU A 359 28.79 2.14 -15.32
CA LEU A 359 27.76 2.41 -16.31
C LEU A 359 27.81 3.85 -16.83
N ARG A 360 27.61 3.98 -18.13
CA ARG A 360 27.53 5.23 -18.88
C ARG A 360 26.22 5.25 -19.68
N PRO A 361 25.79 6.41 -20.20
CA PRO A 361 24.56 6.48 -21.00
C PRO A 361 24.44 5.43 -22.08
N GLY A 362 25.52 5.16 -22.80
CA GLY A 362 25.52 4.18 -23.91
C GLY A 362 25.50 2.73 -23.49
N SER A 363 26.05 2.36 -22.32
CA SER A 363 26.05 0.98 -21.79
C SER A 363 24.87 0.66 -20.89
N PHE A 364 24.22 1.67 -20.32
CA PHE A 364 23.11 1.49 -19.40
C PHE A 364 21.92 0.72 -20.00
N PRO A 365 21.48 0.94 -21.26
CA PRO A 365 20.35 0.20 -21.83
C PRO A 365 20.59 -1.30 -22.00
N SER A 366 21.85 -1.71 -22.22
CA SER A 366 22.24 -3.11 -22.46
C SER A 366 22.79 -3.84 -21.21
N PHE A 367 22.77 -3.20 -20.04
CA PHE A 367 23.35 -3.78 -18.84
C PHE A 367 22.60 -5.03 -18.36
N ASP A 368 23.37 -6.09 -18.12
CA ASP A 368 22.86 -7.37 -17.64
C ASP A 368 22.79 -7.39 -16.09
N TYR A 369 21.60 -7.09 -15.55
CA TYR A 369 21.36 -7.15 -14.12
C TYR A 369 21.37 -8.58 -13.56
N ILE A 370 21.08 -9.61 -14.37
CA ILE A 370 21.05 -11.00 -13.90
C ILE A 370 22.45 -11.44 -13.44
N ARG A 371 23.49 -11.05 -14.18
CA ARG A 371 24.86 -11.36 -13.83
C ARG A 371 25.26 -10.83 -12.45
N VAL A 372 24.95 -9.58 -12.16
CA VAL A 372 25.28 -8.97 -10.85
C VAL A 372 24.36 -9.47 -9.73
N ILE A 373 23.11 -9.81 -10.01
CA ILE A 373 22.20 -10.50 -9.07
C ILE A 373 22.83 -11.83 -8.63
N GLN A 374 23.25 -12.65 -9.58
CA GLN A 374 23.88 -13.94 -9.31
C GLN A 374 25.18 -13.79 -8.51
N ALA A 375 26.00 -12.81 -8.86
CA ALA A 375 27.23 -12.50 -8.12
C ALA A 375 26.95 -12.22 -6.65
N ILE A 376 25.95 -11.39 -6.33
CA ILE A 376 25.61 -11.09 -4.93
C ILE A 376 25.01 -12.33 -4.23
N LEU A 377 24.14 -13.09 -4.88
CA LEU A 377 23.57 -14.30 -4.29
C LEU A 377 24.63 -15.37 -4.00
N ASN A 378 25.60 -15.55 -4.90
CA ASN A 378 26.74 -16.44 -4.68
C ASN A 378 27.60 -15.95 -3.51
N LEU A 379 27.90 -14.65 -3.45
CA LEU A 379 28.63 -14.04 -2.35
C LEU A 379 27.89 -14.25 -0.99
N PHE A 380 26.56 -14.08 -0.97
CA PHE A 380 25.77 -14.33 0.24
C PHE A 380 25.82 -15.81 0.66
N ASN A 381 25.77 -16.74 -0.29
CA ASN A 381 25.90 -18.17 0.01
C ASN A 381 27.29 -18.50 0.59
N GLU A 382 28.37 -17.97 0.00
CA GLU A 382 29.75 -18.17 0.50
C GLU A 382 29.94 -17.59 1.91
N LEU A 383 29.43 -16.40 2.15
CA LEU A 383 29.52 -15.72 3.44
C LEU A 383 28.46 -16.20 4.45
N LYS A 384 27.56 -17.12 4.07
CA LYS A 384 26.44 -17.62 4.89
C LYS A 384 25.51 -16.48 5.36
N ILE A 385 25.28 -15.49 4.51
CA ILE A 385 24.36 -14.39 4.75
C ILE A 385 22.97 -14.83 4.26
N SER A 386 21.97 -14.74 5.15
CA SER A 386 20.57 -14.97 4.77
C SER A 386 20.02 -13.77 4.02
N CYS A 387 19.41 -13.97 2.86
CA CYS A 387 18.77 -12.87 2.13
C CYS A 387 17.64 -12.25 2.95
N PHE A 388 17.52 -10.93 2.90
CA PHE A 388 16.36 -10.21 3.41
C PHE A 388 15.06 -10.74 2.78
N ILE A 389 15.09 -11.09 1.50
CA ILE A 389 14.02 -11.82 0.80
C ILE A 389 14.53 -13.26 0.57
N PRO A 390 14.20 -14.24 1.46
CA PRO A 390 14.74 -15.59 1.35
C PRO A 390 14.34 -16.33 0.05
N GLU A 391 13.22 -15.92 -0.54
CA GLU A 391 12.72 -16.49 -1.80
C GLU A 391 13.67 -16.22 -2.97
N LEU A 392 14.42 -15.10 -2.95
CA LEU A 392 15.39 -14.78 -4.01
C LEU A 392 16.49 -15.85 -4.16
N GLN A 393 16.90 -16.49 -3.05
CA GLN A 393 17.87 -17.60 -3.11
C GLN A 393 17.28 -18.87 -3.73
N LYS A 394 15.94 -19.01 -3.76
CA LYS A 394 15.24 -20.17 -4.31
C LYS A 394 14.91 -20.03 -5.78
N VAL A 395 14.95 -18.81 -6.32
CA VAL A 395 14.73 -18.55 -7.75
C VAL A 395 15.90 -19.17 -8.53
N GLN A 396 15.57 -20.00 -9.51
CA GLN A 396 16.57 -20.65 -10.35
C GLN A 396 17.07 -19.69 -11.44
N TRP A 397 17.87 -18.70 -11.05
CA TRP A 397 18.40 -17.69 -11.98
C TRP A 397 19.29 -18.28 -13.07
N ASN A 398 19.98 -19.40 -12.79
CA ASN A 398 20.96 -19.99 -13.73
C ASN A 398 21.24 -21.48 -13.49
N VAL A 399 20.38 -22.22 -12.78
CA VAL A 399 20.76 -23.56 -12.29
C VAL A 399 20.52 -24.68 -13.30
N SER A 400 19.64 -24.49 -14.27
CA SER A 400 19.35 -25.53 -15.29
C SER A 400 18.97 -24.87 -16.59
N LYS A 401 19.71 -25.18 -17.65
CA LYS A 401 19.39 -24.75 -19.04
C LYS A 401 18.02 -25.22 -19.51
N GLU A 402 17.42 -26.19 -18.83
CA GLU A 402 16.09 -26.74 -19.10
C GLU A 402 14.97 -26.07 -18.28
N GLY A 403 15.32 -25.22 -17.30
CA GLY A 403 14.34 -24.56 -16.44
C GLY A 403 13.56 -23.45 -17.17
N GLU A 404 12.23 -23.40 -16.97
CA GLU A 404 11.36 -22.38 -17.59
C GLU A 404 11.83 -20.95 -17.29
N VAL A 405 12.26 -20.67 -16.05
CA VAL A 405 12.74 -19.35 -15.63
C VAL A 405 14.02 -18.97 -16.35
N PHE A 406 14.97 -19.92 -16.53
CA PHE A 406 16.19 -19.67 -17.29
C PHE A 406 15.90 -19.36 -18.75
N GLN A 407 15.00 -20.14 -19.38
CA GLN A 407 14.60 -19.89 -20.77
C GLN A 407 13.92 -18.52 -20.91
N ALA A 408 13.08 -18.13 -19.94
CA ALA A 408 12.45 -16.83 -19.93
C ALA A 408 13.47 -15.69 -19.81
N ILE A 409 14.44 -15.81 -18.91
CA ILE A 409 15.54 -14.84 -18.73
C ILE A 409 16.36 -14.72 -20.01
N SER A 410 16.78 -15.85 -20.62
CA SER A 410 17.58 -15.85 -21.85
C SER A 410 16.83 -15.16 -22.97
N PHE A 411 15.59 -15.55 -23.23
CA PHE A 411 14.77 -14.94 -24.27
C PHE A 411 14.59 -13.42 -24.07
N LEU A 412 14.25 -12.97 -22.85
CA LEU A 412 14.02 -11.56 -22.57
C LEU A 412 15.32 -10.73 -22.63
N THR A 413 16.46 -11.32 -22.30
CA THR A 413 17.76 -10.68 -22.45
C THR A 413 18.13 -10.53 -23.93
N GLU A 414 17.92 -11.56 -24.72
CA GLU A 414 18.14 -11.54 -26.18
C GLU A 414 17.20 -10.54 -26.86
N LEU A 415 15.92 -10.52 -26.48
CA LEU A 415 14.94 -9.55 -26.96
C LEU A 415 15.39 -8.10 -26.67
N ASN A 416 15.86 -7.82 -25.46
CA ASN A 416 16.37 -6.49 -25.11
C ASN A 416 17.57 -6.09 -26.00
N GLN A 417 18.49 -7.01 -26.29
CA GLN A 417 19.62 -6.76 -27.18
C GLN A 417 19.18 -6.54 -28.62
N ALA A 418 18.23 -7.34 -29.11
CA ALA A 418 17.69 -7.19 -30.46
C ALA A 418 17.00 -5.85 -30.67
N LEU A 419 16.24 -5.38 -29.67
CA LEU A 419 15.58 -4.07 -29.67
C LEU A 419 16.59 -2.92 -29.75
N LEU A 420 17.70 -3.02 -29.02
CA LEU A 420 18.76 -2.00 -29.04
C LEU A 420 19.49 -1.94 -30.39
N ASN A 421 19.60 -3.07 -31.08
CA ASN A 421 20.26 -3.16 -32.37
C ASN A 421 19.32 -2.88 -33.57
N SER A 422 18.03 -2.61 -33.30
CA SER A 422 16.98 -2.34 -34.31
C SER A 422 16.84 -3.46 -35.37
N VAL A 423 17.01 -4.72 -34.97
CA VAL A 423 16.93 -5.90 -35.86
C VAL A 423 15.57 -6.56 -35.68
N PHE A 424 14.52 -6.07 -36.36
CA PHE A 424 13.21 -6.70 -36.39
C PHE A 424 12.64 -6.79 -37.81
N GLU A 425 12.11 -7.94 -38.15
CA GLU A 425 11.29 -8.13 -39.35
C GLU A 425 9.83 -7.96 -38.98
N GLU A 426 9.08 -7.09 -39.65
CA GLU A 426 7.68 -6.74 -39.32
C GLU A 426 6.72 -7.94 -39.39
N GLU A 427 7.04 -8.96 -40.21
CA GLU A 427 6.20 -10.14 -40.42
C GLU A 427 6.07 -11.04 -39.19
N ASP A 428 6.99 -10.97 -38.23
CA ASP A 428 7.02 -11.82 -37.03
C ASP A 428 6.59 -11.11 -35.71
N ILE A 429 6.23 -9.82 -35.76
CA ILE A 429 5.98 -9.02 -34.55
C ILE A 429 4.90 -9.65 -33.64
N LYS A 430 3.84 -10.21 -34.22
CA LYS A 430 2.77 -10.85 -33.42
C LYS A 430 3.30 -12.07 -32.65
N ALA A 431 4.01 -12.96 -33.32
CA ALA A 431 4.58 -14.16 -32.72
C ALA A 431 5.58 -13.80 -31.61
N GLN A 432 6.42 -12.80 -31.85
CA GLN A 432 7.42 -12.31 -30.90
C GLN A 432 6.75 -11.66 -29.68
N CYS A 433 5.67 -10.87 -29.85
CA CYS A 433 4.91 -10.31 -28.74
C CYS A 433 4.31 -11.42 -27.86
N LEU A 434 3.69 -12.43 -28.44
CA LEU A 434 3.10 -13.55 -27.69
C LEU A 434 4.16 -14.37 -26.94
N GLN A 435 5.31 -14.61 -27.57
CA GLN A 435 6.44 -15.25 -26.89
C GLN A 435 6.99 -14.39 -25.76
N ALA A 436 7.15 -13.09 -25.98
CA ALA A 436 7.63 -12.16 -24.98
C ALA A 436 6.65 -12.05 -23.77
N GLU A 437 5.34 -12.04 -24.03
CA GLU A 437 4.31 -12.09 -22.98
C GLU A 437 4.41 -13.37 -22.14
N LYS A 438 4.56 -14.53 -22.80
CA LYS A 438 4.73 -15.81 -22.11
C LYS A 438 5.96 -15.82 -21.23
N HIS A 439 7.12 -15.44 -21.78
CA HIS A 439 8.36 -15.44 -21.01
C HIS A 439 8.37 -14.39 -19.89
N LEU A 440 7.80 -13.20 -20.12
CA LEU A 440 7.63 -12.21 -19.06
C LEU A 440 6.67 -12.72 -17.97
N GLY A 441 5.58 -13.40 -18.36
CA GLY A 441 4.65 -14.04 -17.43
C GLY A 441 5.35 -15.07 -16.55
N VAL A 442 6.14 -15.98 -17.12
CA VAL A 442 6.95 -16.97 -16.39
C VAL A 442 7.96 -16.30 -15.45
N PHE A 443 8.61 -15.23 -15.91
CA PHE A 443 9.57 -14.49 -15.09
C PHE A 443 8.88 -13.80 -13.90
N LEU A 444 7.77 -13.07 -14.12
CA LEU A 444 7.01 -12.40 -13.05
C LEU A 444 6.32 -13.39 -12.11
N LYS A 445 5.86 -14.54 -12.61
CA LYS A 445 5.37 -15.66 -11.79
C LYS A 445 6.43 -16.12 -10.79
N ALA A 446 7.70 -16.24 -11.21
CA ALA A 446 8.80 -16.59 -10.32
C ALA A 446 9.08 -15.50 -9.26
N LEU A 447 8.64 -14.27 -9.47
CA LEU A 447 8.75 -13.13 -8.54
C LEU A 447 7.46 -12.84 -7.77
N ALA A 448 6.41 -13.65 -7.89
CA ALA A 448 5.10 -13.42 -7.27
C ALA A 448 5.17 -13.29 -5.73
N PHE A 449 6.17 -13.90 -5.08
CA PHE A 449 6.41 -13.75 -3.64
C PHE A 449 6.66 -12.30 -3.20
N LEU A 450 7.03 -11.39 -4.10
CA LEU A 450 7.20 -9.97 -3.80
C LEU A 450 5.90 -9.31 -3.31
N ALA A 451 4.75 -9.88 -3.61
CA ALA A 451 3.46 -9.44 -3.07
C ALA A 451 3.35 -9.50 -1.53
N LYS A 452 4.22 -10.26 -0.86
CA LYS A 452 4.30 -10.31 0.60
C LYS A 452 4.99 -9.10 1.23
N TYR A 453 5.75 -8.36 0.45
CA TYR A 453 6.57 -7.24 0.90
C TYR A 453 5.92 -5.92 0.53
N LYS A 454 5.97 -4.95 1.44
CA LYS A 454 5.43 -3.61 1.20
C LYS A 454 6.55 -2.63 0.90
N LEU A 455 6.44 -1.92 -0.20
CA LEU A 455 7.31 -0.79 -0.51
C LEU A 455 6.65 0.48 0.05
N ALA A 456 7.42 1.32 0.72
CA ALA A 456 6.94 2.59 1.27
C ALA A 456 7.98 3.69 1.13
N ALA A 457 7.53 4.92 0.92
CA ALA A 457 8.36 6.10 1.06
C ALA A 457 8.15 6.71 2.45
N ILE A 458 9.21 7.02 3.15
CA ILE A 458 9.19 7.76 4.42
C ILE A 458 9.36 9.23 4.10
N GLU A 459 8.40 10.05 4.49
CA GLU A 459 8.44 11.51 4.26
C GLU A 459 8.99 12.26 5.46
N ASN A 460 8.67 11.81 6.66
CA ASN A 460 9.13 12.45 7.90
C ASN A 460 9.10 11.45 9.06
N ILE A 461 9.93 11.70 10.07
CA ILE A 461 9.97 10.92 11.31
C ILE A 461 9.86 11.89 12.48
N GLU A 462 8.83 11.71 13.31
CA GLU A 462 8.60 12.48 14.52
C GLU A 462 8.95 11.66 15.76
N VAL A 463 9.66 12.27 16.69
CA VAL A 463 10.01 11.63 17.97
C VAL A 463 8.90 11.91 18.99
N ILE A 464 8.28 10.85 19.50
CA ILE A 464 7.29 10.90 20.58
C ILE A 464 7.98 10.43 21.85
N LYS A 465 8.15 11.31 22.83
CA LYS A 465 8.78 10.96 24.10
C LYS A 465 8.10 11.66 25.27
N SER A 466 7.56 10.89 26.19
CA SER A 466 7.10 11.38 27.48
C SER A 466 8.16 11.19 28.55
N ARG A 467 8.01 11.90 29.69
CA ARG A 467 8.93 11.78 30.83
C ARG A 467 8.91 10.34 31.37
N HIS A 468 10.07 9.73 31.55
CA HIS A 468 10.28 8.36 32.05
C HIS A 468 9.83 7.24 31.10
N GLU A 469 9.46 7.54 29.86
CA GLU A 469 9.16 6.55 28.82
C GLU A 469 10.29 6.45 27.79
N SER A 470 10.37 5.31 27.13
CA SER A 470 11.25 5.14 25.97
C SER A 470 10.72 5.97 24.80
N ALA A 471 11.62 6.53 23.99
CA ALA A 471 11.22 7.22 22.77
C ALA A 471 10.52 6.28 21.81
N GLN A 472 9.43 6.74 21.20
CA GLN A 472 8.75 6.12 20.06
C GLN A 472 8.91 7.03 18.85
N TYR A 473 8.87 6.45 17.66
CA TYR A 473 9.13 7.17 16.41
C TYR A 473 7.91 7.02 15.50
N ARG A 474 7.22 8.12 15.24
CA ARG A 474 6.11 8.17 14.29
C ARG A 474 6.68 8.43 12.91
N HIS A 475 6.49 7.46 12.01
CA HIS A 475 6.90 7.57 10.62
C HIS A 475 5.71 7.95 9.76
N TYR A 476 5.81 9.07 9.08
CA TYR A 476 4.87 9.47 8.04
C TYR A 476 5.29 8.79 6.75
N GLN A 477 4.50 7.79 6.32
CA GLN A 477 4.85 6.95 5.18
C GLN A 477 3.76 6.91 4.12
N ILE A 478 4.16 6.81 2.87
CA ILE A 478 3.28 6.54 1.73
C ILE A 478 3.56 5.13 1.24
N THR A 479 2.52 4.30 1.17
CA THR A 479 2.64 2.93 0.64
C THR A 479 2.78 2.96 -0.88
N LEU A 480 3.83 2.35 -1.41
CA LEU A 480 4.19 2.29 -2.83
C LEU A 480 3.84 0.91 -3.44
N ASN A 481 2.68 0.36 -3.11
CA ASN A 481 2.13 -0.85 -3.70
C ASN A 481 0.79 -0.56 -4.41
N LYS A 482 0.53 0.69 -4.72
CA LYS A 482 -0.60 1.12 -5.53
C LYS A 482 -0.07 1.78 -6.80
N VAL A 483 -0.75 1.55 -7.89
CA VAL A 483 -0.57 2.36 -9.07
C VAL A 483 -1.02 3.78 -8.73
N LEU A 484 -0.11 4.71 -8.86
CA LEU A 484 -0.36 6.11 -8.58
C LEU A 484 -1.09 6.71 -9.77
N THR A 485 -2.38 6.92 -9.64
CA THR A 485 -3.15 7.68 -10.63
C THR A 485 -2.98 9.17 -10.38
N VAL A 486 -3.26 9.99 -11.40
CA VAL A 486 -3.23 11.48 -11.28
C VAL A 486 -4.18 11.98 -10.18
N LYS A 487 -5.18 11.16 -9.79
CA LYS A 487 -6.10 11.43 -8.68
C LYS A 487 -5.50 11.15 -7.29
N ASP A 488 -4.43 10.35 -7.21
CA ASP A 488 -3.72 10.06 -5.95
C ASP A 488 -2.74 11.19 -5.54
N LEU A 489 -2.89 12.39 -6.09
CA LEU A 489 -2.05 13.55 -5.78
C LEU A 489 -2.22 14.05 -4.33
N ASN A 490 -3.24 13.56 -3.61
CA ASN A 490 -3.48 13.86 -2.19
C ASN A 490 -3.33 12.60 -1.33
N VAL A 491 -2.29 11.79 -1.55
CA VAL A 491 -2.01 10.67 -0.66
C VAL A 491 -1.51 11.23 0.67
N HIS A 492 -2.39 11.24 1.67
CA HIS A 492 -1.97 11.57 3.02
C HIS A 492 -1.07 10.45 3.56
N PRO A 493 0.09 10.79 4.12
CA PRO A 493 0.99 9.80 4.69
C PRO A 493 0.29 9.08 5.84
N LYS A 494 0.29 7.73 5.80
CA LYS A 494 -0.17 6.92 6.94
C LYS A 494 0.92 6.93 8.00
N ASP A 495 0.58 7.25 9.25
CA ASP A 495 1.53 7.20 10.34
C ASP A 495 1.67 5.77 10.90
N ILE A 496 2.89 5.30 11.05
CA ILE A 496 3.23 4.05 11.74
C ILE A 496 4.22 4.38 12.86
N ILE A 497 3.97 3.84 14.05
CA ILE A 497 4.87 4.01 15.20
C ILE A 497 5.80 2.81 15.28
N PHE A 498 7.10 3.10 15.28
CA PHE A 498 8.16 2.12 15.51
C PHE A 498 8.85 2.39 16.85
N ASN A 499 9.43 1.34 17.43
CA ASN A 499 10.29 1.48 18.59
C ASN A 499 11.70 2.01 18.22
N ASN A 500 12.07 1.91 16.95
CA ASN A 500 13.31 2.43 16.39
C ASN A 500 13.00 3.40 15.25
N PHE A 501 13.91 4.34 14.96
CA PHE A 501 13.80 5.16 13.76
C PHE A 501 14.44 4.45 12.57
N THR A 502 13.89 4.70 11.38
CA THR A 502 14.47 4.31 10.08
C THR A 502 15.27 5.48 9.50
N ASP A 503 15.79 5.32 8.28
CA ASP A 503 16.31 6.46 7.54
C ASP A 503 15.16 7.41 7.20
N ASN A 504 15.40 8.71 7.31
CA ASN A 504 14.44 9.73 6.91
C ASN A 504 14.49 9.94 5.39
N GLU A 505 13.38 10.38 4.80
CA GLU A 505 13.29 10.73 3.37
C GLU A 505 13.77 9.61 2.42
N CYS A 506 13.47 8.37 2.76
CA CYS A 506 13.95 7.19 2.05
C CYS A 506 12.82 6.29 1.55
N VAL A 507 13.16 5.37 0.66
CA VAL A 507 12.28 4.28 0.23
C VAL A 507 12.66 3.01 0.96
N LEU A 508 11.70 2.39 1.64
CA LEU A 508 11.88 1.16 2.41
C LEU A 508 11.12 -0.01 1.80
N LEU A 509 11.75 -1.18 1.76
CA LEU A 509 11.04 -2.44 1.60
C LEU A 509 10.80 -3.05 2.97
N MET A 510 9.54 -3.34 3.31
CA MET A 510 9.15 -3.77 4.64
C MET A 510 8.61 -5.20 4.64
N LYS A 511 8.97 -5.97 5.65
CA LYS A 511 8.31 -7.22 6.03
C LYS A 511 7.21 -6.91 7.03
N THR A 512 5.99 -7.29 6.71
CA THR A 512 4.84 -7.10 7.60
C THR A 512 4.26 -8.43 8.04
N SER A 513 3.83 -8.53 9.31
CA SER A 513 3.08 -9.66 9.82
C SER A 513 2.04 -9.17 10.81
N GLY A 514 0.78 -9.56 10.60
CA GLY A 514 -0.33 -9.09 11.45
C GLY A 514 -0.53 -7.56 11.42
N GLY A 515 -0.18 -6.90 10.32
CA GLY A 515 -0.24 -5.43 10.19
C GLY A 515 0.92 -4.66 10.81
N GLU A 516 1.84 -5.34 11.50
CA GLU A 516 3.04 -4.72 12.08
C GLU A 516 4.25 -4.90 11.16
N VAL A 517 5.10 -3.89 11.09
CA VAL A 517 6.41 -3.99 10.42
C VAL A 517 7.35 -4.76 11.34
N LYS A 518 7.85 -5.90 10.86
CA LYS A 518 8.79 -6.76 11.61
C LYS A 518 10.24 -6.46 11.27
N ASP A 519 10.50 -6.05 10.04
CA ASP A 519 11.83 -5.77 9.55
C ASP A 519 11.75 -4.89 8.30
N TYR A 520 12.78 -4.13 7.98
CA TYR A 520 12.83 -3.28 6.78
C TYR A 520 14.22 -3.23 6.17
N LEU A 521 14.27 -2.91 4.89
CA LEU A 521 15.49 -2.67 4.11
C LEU A 521 15.40 -1.30 3.45
N SER A 522 16.35 -0.41 3.72
CA SER A 522 16.46 0.89 3.04
C SER A 522 16.99 0.71 1.63
N LEU A 523 16.34 1.35 0.65
CA LEU A 523 16.75 1.31 -0.75
C LEU A 523 17.48 2.59 -1.20
N ALA A 524 17.66 3.52 -0.27
CA ALA A 524 18.52 4.68 -0.50
C ALA A 524 19.99 4.22 -0.59
N PRO A 525 20.81 4.83 -1.44
CA PRO A 525 20.50 5.91 -2.37
C PRO A 525 20.06 5.45 -3.78
N PHE A 526 19.75 4.18 -4.02
CA PHE A 526 19.51 3.63 -5.36
C PHE A 526 18.10 3.89 -5.89
N ILE A 527 17.13 4.03 -4.98
CA ILE A 527 15.74 4.39 -5.27
C ILE A 527 15.36 5.58 -4.40
N LEU A 528 14.93 6.67 -5.04
CA LEU A 528 14.61 7.93 -4.38
C LEU A 528 13.17 8.33 -4.64
N ASN A 529 12.52 8.91 -3.63
CA ASN A 529 11.27 9.64 -3.78
C ASN A 529 11.59 11.14 -3.79
N LYS A 530 11.42 11.81 -4.93
CA LYS A 530 11.78 13.23 -5.07
C LYS A 530 10.97 14.14 -4.13
N ASN A 531 9.77 13.75 -3.75
CA ASN A 531 8.92 14.57 -2.88
C ASN A 531 9.47 14.72 -1.46
N SER A 532 10.08 13.65 -0.95
CA SER A 532 10.78 13.71 0.32
C SER A 532 11.91 14.74 0.29
N LEU A 533 12.46 15.04 -0.90
CA LEU A 533 13.59 15.97 -1.08
C LEU A 533 13.18 17.43 -1.28
N ILE A 534 11.96 17.70 -1.77
CA ILE A 534 11.53 19.06 -2.17
C ILE A 534 10.13 19.46 -1.68
N ASN A 535 9.55 18.72 -0.75
CA ASN A 535 8.19 18.98 -0.20
C ASN A 535 7.08 19.13 -1.25
N GLU A 536 7.16 18.45 -2.39
CA GLU A 536 6.07 18.39 -3.37
C GLU A 536 5.08 17.26 -3.02
N LYS A 537 3.78 17.47 -3.27
CA LYS A 537 2.72 16.50 -2.90
C LYS A 537 2.56 15.30 -3.86
N SER A 538 3.37 15.17 -4.91
CA SER A 538 3.25 14.08 -5.89
C SER A 538 4.36 13.05 -5.74
N ILE A 539 4.05 11.74 -5.70
CA ILE A 539 5.07 10.69 -5.60
C ILE A 539 5.80 10.55 -6.94
N LYS A 540 7.10 10.80 -6.92
CA LYS A 540 7.98 10.65 -8.08
C LYS A 540 9.16 9.75 -7.71
N LEU A 541 9.06 8.47 -8.08
CA LEU A 541 10.13 7.51 -7.87
C LEU A 541 11.17 7.61 -8.96
N TYR A 542 12.42 7.80 -8.55
CA TYR A 542 13.58 7.83 -9.42
C TYR A 542 14.47 6.63 -9.11
N LEU A 543 14.92 5.95 -10.16
CA LEU A 543 15.84 4.83 -10.07
C LEU A 543 17.20 5.26 -10.59
N TYR A 544 18.27 4.95 -9.84
CA TYR A 544 19.64 5.16 -10.29
C TYR A 544 19.90 4.45 -11.61
N SER A 545 20.56 5.11 -12.52
CA SER A 545 20.81 4.61 -13.89
C SER A 545 22.29 4.49 -14.20
N TYR A 546 23.04 5.57 -14.13
CA TYR A 546 24.47 5.59 -14.45
C TYR A 546 25.13 6.84 -13.85
N GLN A 547 26.47 6.89 -13.97
CA GLN A 547 27.28 8.05 -13.61
C GLN A 547 27.76 8.79 -14.85
N GLU A 548 27.65 10.12 -14.83
CA GLU A 548 28.13 11.01 -15.87
C GLU A 548 28.71 12.30 -15.25
N ASN A 549 29.90 12.74 -15.71
CA ASN A 549 30.55 13.99 -15.25
C ASN A 549 30.59 14.18 -13.73
N ASP A 550 30.93 13.12 -12.98
CA ASP A 550 30.93 13.09 -11.50
C ASP A 550 29.55 13.26 -10.85
N ALA A 551 28.46 13.22 -11.61
CA ALA A 551 27.10 13.22 -11.10
C ALA A 551 26.47 11.82 -11.24
N PHE A 552 25.53 11.51 -10.35
CA PHE A 552 24.70 10.32 -10.38
C PHE A 552 23.38 10.64 -11.06
N ILE A 553 23.02 9.88 -12.07
CA ILE A 553 21.86 10.14 -12.94
C ILE A 553 20.75 9.15 -12.61
N PHE A 554 19.56 9.69 -12.35
CA PHE A 554 18.38 8.93 -12.02
C PHE A 554 17.26 9.22 -13.01
N HIS A 555 16.58 8.17 -13.48
CA HIS A 555 15.42 8.34 -14.35
C HIS A 555 14.11 8.12 -13.57
N LEU A 556 13.12 8.95 -13.92
CA LEU A 556 11.76 8.81 -13.39
C LEU A 556 11.15 7.49 -13.86
N LEU A 557 10.58 6.73 -12.93
CA LEU A 557 9.99 5.42 -13.22
C LEU A 557 8.85 5.50 -14.23
N ASN A 558 7.94 6.46 -14.06
CA ASN A 558 6.72 6.54 -14.85
C ASN A 558 6.94 7.15 -16.24
N ASN A 559 7.91 8.03 -16.38
CA ASN A 559 8.22 8.67 -17.65
C ASN A 559 9.73 8.90 -17.80
N ARG A 560 10.38 8.01 -18.53
CA ARG A 560 11.83 8.11 -18.80
C ARG A 560 12.22 9.19 -19.78
N GLN A 561 11.24 9.81 -20.46
CA GLN A 561 11.48 10.95 -21.34
C GLN A 561 11.56 12.27 -20.56
N ASP A 562 11.06 12.30 -19.32
CA ASP A 562 11.25 13.45 -18.46
C ASP A 562 12.75 13.68 -18.17
N PRO A 563 13.16 14.92 -17.95
CA PRO A 563 14.53 15.25 -17.58
C PRO A 563 14.97 14.40 -16.38
N PRO A 564 16.15 13.77 -16.43
CA PRO A 564 16.66 12.96 -15.34
C PRO A 564 16.93 13.84 -14.10
N LEU A 565 16.81 13.22 -12.93
CA LEU A 565 17.29 13.83 -11.70
C LEU A 565 18.82 13.67 -11.66
N VAL A 566 19.53 14.79 -11.57
CA VAL A 566 20.99 14.85 -11.50
C VAL A 566 21.38 15.13 -10.05
N ILE A 567 22.18 14.26 -9.48
CA ILE A 567 22.68 14.35 -8.10
C ILE A 567 24.19 14.55 -8.14
N ASP A 568 24.63 15.70 -7.70
CA ASP A 568 26.03 16.07 -7.61
C ASP A 568 26.34 16.67 -6.22
N ASN A 569 27.59 17.06 -6.00
CA ASN A 569 28.05 17.61 -4.72
C ASN A 569 27.43 18.98 -4.35
N GLN A 570 26.81 19.69 -5.31
CA GLN A 570 26.13 20.96 -5.07
C GLN A 570 24.62 20.77 -4.96
N SER A 571 24.07 19.86 -5.77
CA SER A 571 22.65 19.54 -5.81
C SER A 571 22.43 18.19 -5.14
N TYR A 572 21.66 18.18 -4.04
CA TYR A 572 21.39 16.98 -3.23
C TYR A 572 22.65 16.36 -2.60
N SER A 573 23.46 17.21 -1.94
CA SER A 573 24.76 16.85 -1.33
C SER A 573 24.69 15.63 -0.40
N ASP A 574 23.61 15.47 0.35
CA ASP A 574 23.43 14.36 1.30
C ASP A 574 23.31 13.00 0.59
N ILE A 575 22.58 12.95 -0.52
CA ILE A 575 22.45 11.74 -1.33
C ILE A 575 23.76 11.45 -2.06
N TYR A 576 24.41 12.50 -2.57
CA TYR A 576 25.74 12.39 -3.17
C TYR A 576 26.74 11.79 -2.16
N ALA A 577 26.74 12.28 -0.92
CA ALA A 577 27.59 11.76 0.14
C ALA A 577 27.29 10.30 0.49
N GLN A 578 26.02 9.88 0.47
CA GLN A 578 25.64 8.47 0.67
C GLN A 578 26.20 7.58 -0.43
N PHE A 579 26.14 7.99 -1.71
CA PHE A 579 26.74 7.24 -2.82
C PHE A 579 28.25 7.14 -2.69
N GLU A 580 28.93 8.24 -2.35
CA GLU A 580 30.36 8.23 -2.14
C GLU A 580 30.78 7.34 -0.95
N LYS A 581 29.97 7.32 0.11
CA LYS A 581 30.16 6.42 1.26
C LYS A 581 29.98 4.95 0.83
N PHE A 582 28.92 4.62 0.09
CA PHE A 582 28.72 3.30 -0.46
C PHE A 582 29.92 2.83 -1.31
N ARG A 583 30.42 3.69 -2.21
CA ARG A 583 31.59 3.40 -3.05
C ARG A 583 32.85 3.18 -2.20
N ALA A 584 33.03 3.98 -1.16
CA ALA A 584 34.18 3.83 -0.26
C ALA A 584 34.12 2.51 0.54
N GLU A 585 32.96 2.16 1.08
CA GLU A 585 32.81 1.00 1.97
C GLU A 585 32.80 -0.34 1.21
N ILE A 586 32.21 -0.39 0.02
CA ILE A 586 32.13 -1.63 -0.79
C ILE A 586 33.40 -1.82 -1.63
N PHE A 587 33.89 -0.75 -2.31
CA PHE A 587 34.95 -0.85 -3.32
C PHE A 587 36.29 -0.25 -2.88
N GLY A 588 36.34 0.42 -1.73
CA GLY A 588 37.54 1.05 -1.24
C GLY A 588 37.94 2.32 -2.00
N PHE A 589 37.03 2.93 -2.75
CA PHE A 589 37.31 4.22 -3.39
C PHE A 589 37.47 5.32 -2.33
N LYS A 590 38.40 6.27 -2.57
CA LYS A 590 38.50 7.45 -1.69
C LYS A 590 37.32 8.37 -1.98
N PRO A 591 36.53 8.75 -0.94
CA PRO A 591 35.41 9.66 -1.12
C PRO A 591 35.89 11.01 -1.66
N LYS A 592 35.18 11.55 -2.65
CA LYS A 592 35.37 12.90 -3.18
C LYS A 592 34.54 13.91 -2.37
N LEU A 593 34.57 13.83 -1.04
CA LEU A 593 33.84 14.75 -0.17
C LEU A 593 34.58 16.07 -0.08
N SER A 594 33.95 17.17 -0.44
CA SER A 594 34.39 18.50 -0.03
C SER A 594 34.24 18.62 1.50
N PRO A 595 35.15 19.29 2.21
CA PRO A 595 34.93 19.52 3.63
C PRO A 595 33.62 20.28 3.84
N PRO A 596 32.82 19.94 4.90
CA PRO A 596 31.59 20.65 5.20
C PRO A 596 31.86 22.15 5.29
N ALA A 597 30.98 22.95 4.72
CA ALA A 597 31.04 24.40 4.84
C ALA A 597 31.11 24.79 6.34
N PRO A 598 31.98 25.75 6.73
CA PRO A 598 32.10 26.15 8.13
C PRO A 598 30.73 26.60 8.63
N VAL A 599 30.26 26.00 9.71
CA VAL A 599 29.05 26.41 10.43
C VAL A 599 29.20 27.91 10.75
N PRO A 600 28.27 28.78 10.32
CA PRO A 600 28.32 30.17 10.67
C PRO A 600 28.31 30.29 12.20
N ALA A 601 29.24 31.07 12.75
CA ALA A 601 29.31 31.32 14.17
C ALA A 601 27.95 31.88 14.66
N PRO A 602 27.43 31.44 15.81
CA PRO A 602 26.22 31.99 16.36
C PRO A 602 26.43 33.48 16.66
N ASN A 603 25.53 34.32 16.10
CA ASN A 603 25.46 35.74 16.42
C ASN A 603 24.95 35.97 17.84
#